data_444ecf57efee13b6a70b99f978d2a4dc
#
_entry.id   444ecf57efee13b6a70b99f978d2a4dc
#
_cell.length_a   1.000
_cell.length_b   1.000
_cell.length_c   1.000
_cell.angle_alpha   90.00
_cell.angle_beta   90.00
_cell.angle_gamma   90.00
#
_symmetry.space_group_name_H-M   'P 1'
#
loop_
_entity.id
_entity.type
_entity.pdbx_description
1 polymer ?
#
loop_
_entity_poly.entity_id
_entity_poly.type
_entity_poly.pdbx_seq_one_letter_code
_entity_poly.pdbx_strand_id
1 'polypeptide(L)'
;MPSNNKPIHLSDVQIMQTFIDTMVGIPKYSYPAQQNNADKPKGDFAHIRLLEEDPVGIPRSFIHAQDAQTTTTRIYSPTRLRFRVGIVDTNGLASAKIMHSWTTEAMKALMIQSKMGFIKCDPISTETAKLEKEWETRQGFSIEVYKTRVFEEVVNNITSLEISGGYAEGENLYLLNFNIN
;
A
#
# COMPACT_ATOMS: atom_id res chain seq x y z
N MET A 1 -3.20 -9.65 22.34
CA MET A 1 -2.64 -10.26 21.11
C MET A 1 -1.55 -9.32 20.61
N PRO A 2 -0.33 -9.78 20.32
CA PRO A 2 0.69 -8.89 19.79
C PRO A 2 0.27 -8.43 18.41
N SER A 3 0.12 -7.12 18.21
CA SER A 3 -0.12 -6.51 16.91
C SER A 3 1.08 -6.83 16.02
N ASN A 4 0.82 -7.53 14.93
CA ASN A 4 1.81 -7.86 13.92
C ASN A 4 2.09 -6.58 13.10
N ASN A 5 2.73 -5.59 13.73
CA ASN A 5 3.15 -4.33 13.12
C ASN A 5 4.35 -4.56 12.18
N LYS A 6 4.15 -5.38 11.16
CA LYS A 6 5.05 -5.30 10.00
C LYS A 6 4.83 -3.92 9.35
N PRO A 7 5.89 -3.17 9.07
CA PRO A 7 5.77 -1.92 8.33
C PRO A 7 4.95 -2.17 7.06
N ILE A 8 3.91 -1.39 6.86
CA ILE A 8 2.96 -1.52 5.73
C ILE A 8 3.69 -1.63 4.39
N HIS A 9 4.81 -0.93 4.25
CA HIS A 9 5.67 -0.92 3.06
C HIS A 9 6.29 -2.29 2.71
N LEU A 10 6.67 -3.09 3.72
CA LEU A 10 7.27 -4.41 3.45
C LEU A 10 6.26 -5.38 2.85
N SER A 11 4.98 -5.30 3.25
CA SER A 11 3.95 -6.19 2.70
C SER A 11 3.68 -5.88 1.22
N ASP A 12 3.69 -4.62 0.81
CA ASP A 12 3.44 -4.22 -0.58
C ASP A 12 4.62 -4.58 -1.48
N VAL A 13 5.86 -4.42 -0.99
CA VAL A 13 7.05 -4.89 -1.70
C VAL A 13 7.03 -6.40 -1.87
N GLN A 14 6.62 -7.16 -0.85
CA GLN A 14 6.50 -8.63 -0.95
C GLN A 14 5.43 -9.08 -1.96
N ILE A 15 4.30 -8.37 -2.03
CA ILE A 15 3.28 -8.63 -3.05
C ILE A 15 3.86 -8.35 -4.44
N MET A 16 4.55 -7.22 -4.62
CA MET A 16 5.19 -6.90 -5.90
C MET A 16 6.28 -7.91 -6.27
N GLN A 17 7.04 -8.45 -5.31
CA GLN A 17 7.97 -9.56 -5.56
C GLN A 17 7.23 -10.78 -6.10
N THR A 18 6.10 -11.16 -5.49
CA THR A 18 5.29 -12.29 -5.99
C THR A 18 4.81 -12.04 -7.42
N PHE A 19 4.43 -10.81 -7.76
CA PHE A 19 4.06 -10.45 -9.13
C PHE A 19 5.22 -10.64 -10.10
N ILE A 20 6.39 -10.07 -9.79
CA ILE A 20 7.58 -10.17 -10.63
C ILE A 20 8.02 -11.63 -10.82
N ASP A 21 8.11 -12.40 -9.74
CA ASP A 21 8.49 -13.81 -9.78
C ASP A 21 7.53 -14.63 -10.64
N THR A 22 6.22 -14.36 -10.54
CA THR A 22 5.20 -15.03 -11.36
C THR A 22 5.32 -14.66 -12.84
N MET A 23 5.53 -13.37 -13.16
CA MET A 23 5.67 -12.92 -14.55
C MET A 23 6.92 -13.47 -15.22
N VAL A 24 8.03 -13.55 -14.50
CA VAL A 24 9.27 -14.12 -15.01
C VAL A 24 9.22 -15.65 -15.06
N GLY A 25 8.45 -16.26 -14.14
CA GLY A 25 8.32 -17.72 -14.00
C GLY A 25 9.47 -18.36 -13.21
N ILE A 26 10.20 -17.59 -12.42
CA ILE A 26 11.34 -18.05 -11.61
C ILE A 26 11.06 -17.69 -10.14
N PRO A 27 10.97 -18.68 -9.24
CA PRO A 27 10.76 -18.43 -7.81
C PRO A 27 11.96 -17.69 -7.20
N LYS A 28 11.68 -16.70 -6.34
CA LYS A 28 12.70 -15.88 -5.66
C LYS A 28 13.66 -15.15 -6.63
N TYR A 29 13.15 -14.78 -7.79
CA TYR A 29 13.89 -13.97 -8.76
C TYR A 29 14.07 -12.54 -8.26
N SER A 30 13.10 -12.02 -7.50
CA SER A 30 13.07 -10.64 -7.05
C SER A 30 13.39 -10.48 -5.56
N TYR A 31 14.06 -9.37 -5.23
CA TYR A 31 14.49 -9.01 -3.88
C TYR A 31 14.12 -7.56 -3.56
N PRO A 32 13.91 -7.21 -2.28
CA PRO A 32 13.82 -5.81 -1.88
C PRO A 32 15.14 -5.09 -2.12
N ALA A 33 15.10 -3.89 -2.70
CA ALA A 33 16.32 -3.12 -3.04
C ALA A 33 17.12 -2.62 -1.82
N GLN A 34 16.50 -2.60 -0.64
CA GLN A 34 17.10 -2.07 0.58
C GLN A 34 17.25 -3.19 1.61
N GLN A 35 18.26 -4.02 1.41
CA GLN A 35 18.68 -4.99 2.42
C GLN A 35 20.06 -4.59 2.93
N ASN A 36 20.12 -4.15 4.18
CA ASN A 36 21.40 -3.87 4.82
C ASN A 36 22.16 -5.18 5.02
N ASN A 37 23.43 -5.21 4.60
CA ASN A 37 24.36 -6.35 4.74
C ASN A 37 23.92 -7.65 4.04
N ALA A 38 23.05 -7.59 3.04
CA ALA A 38 22.80 -8.76 2.20
C ALA A 38 23.79 -8.84 1.05
N ASP A 39 24.33 -10.05 0.83
CA ASP A 39 25.16 -10.31 -0.33
C ASP A 39 24.37 -10.10 -1.63
N LYS A 40 25.04 -9.59 -2.67
CA LYS A 40 24.44 -9.47 -3.99
C LYS A 40 24.02 -10.86 -4.48
N PRO A 41 22.77 -11.03 -4.95
CA PRO A 41 22.36 -12.29 -5.56
C PRO A 41 23.28 -12.67 -6.74
N LYS A 42 23.56 -13.96 -6.87
CA LYS A 42 24.34 -14.49 -8.00
C LYS A 42 23.39 -14.78 -9.18
N GLY A 43 23.84 -14.44 -10.38
CA GLY A 43 23.08 -14.66 -11.62
C GLY A 43 22.05 -13.54 -11.88
N ASP A 44 21.01 -13.89 -12.64
CA ASP A 44 19.96 -12.95 -13.01
C ASP A 44 18.97 -12.72 -11.86
N PHE A 45 18.62 -11.48 -11.60
CA PHE A 45 17.69 -11.10 -10.53
C PHE A 45 17.02 -9.75 -10.79
N ALA A 46 15.94 -9.50 -10.07
CA ALA A 46 15.30 -8.20 -9.99
C ALA A 46 15.40 -7.63 -8.57
N HIS A 47 15.49 -6.32 -8.46
CA HIS A 47 15.35 -5.63 -7.17
C HIS A 47 14.19 -4.64 -7.24
N ILE A 48 13.43 -4.54 -6.14
CA ILE A 48 12.20 -3.79 -6.06
C ILE A 48 12.28 -2.79 -4.92
N ARG A 49 11.87 -1.55 -5.19
CA ARG A 49 11.77 -0.49 -4.21
C ARG A 49 10.45 0.25 -4.38
N LEU A 50 9.73 0.46 -3.29
CA LEU A 50 8.62 1.41 -3.25
C LEU A 50 9.20 2.82 -3.27
N LEU A 51 8.82 3.63 -4.27
CA LEU A 51 9.25 5.02 -4.42
C LEU A 51 8.27 5.98 -3.78
N GLU A 52 6.99 5.80 -4.09
CA GLU A 52 5.94 6.75 -3.77
C GLU A 52 4.67 6.00 -3.34
N GLU A 53 3.98 6.59 -2.39
CA GLU A 53 2.65 6.20 -1.96
C GLU A 53 1.79 7.46 -1.87
N ASP A 54 0.83 7.61 -2.79
CA ASP A 54 -0.02 8.79 -2.89
C ASP A 54 -1.49 8.42 -2.70
N PRO A 55 -2.20 9.06 -1.77
CA PRO A 55 -3.65 8.97 -1.74
C PRO A 55 -4.26 9.53 -3.04
N VAL A 56 -5.25 8.83 -3.58
CA VAL A 56 -5.94 9.26 -4.81
C VAL A 56 -7.39 9.57 -4.48
N GLY A 57 -7.75 10.84 -4.60
CA GLY A 57 -9.09 11.32 -4.29
C GLY A 57 -9.36 11.46 -2.80
N ILE A 58 -10.64 11.55 -2.45
CA ILE A 58 -11.10 11.75 -1.07
C ILE A 58 -11.36 10.38 -0.43
N PRO A 59 -10.78 10.08 0.74
CA PRO A 59 -11.12 8.90 1.51
C PRO A 59 -12.62 8.85 1.83
N ARG A 60 -13.19 7.66 1.81
CA ARG A 60 -14.59 7.43 2.18
C ARG A 60 -14.67 6.69 3.49
N SER A 61 -15.49 7.17 4.41
CA SER A 61 -15.75 6.51 5.67
C SER A 61 -17.13 5.89 5.70
N PHE A 62 -17.24 4.72 6.31
CA PHE A 62 -18.52 4.04 6.52
C PHE A 62 -18.56 3.47 7.94
N ILE A 63 -19.71 3.56 8.57
CA ILE A 63 -19.94 2.87 9.83
C ILE A 63 -19.93 1.37 9.55
N HIS A 64 -19.03 0.64 10.20
CA HIS A 64 -18.89 -0.80 10.04
C HIS A 64 -19.65 -1.58 11.12
N ALA A 65 -19.52 -1.11 12.37
CA ALA A 65 -20.21 -1.68 13.51
C ALA A 65 -20.57 -0.57 14.48
N GLN A 66 -21.71 -0.70 15.13
CA GLN A 66 -22.17 0.23 16.15
C GLN A 66 -22.82 -0.56 17.27
N ASP A 67 -22.44 -0.26 18.49
CA ASP A 67 -23.08 -0.73 19.71
C ASP A 67 -23.52 0.47 20.58
N ALA A 68 -24.00 0.20 21.79
CA ALA A 68 -24.47 1.27 22.68
C ALA A 68 -23.35 2.23 23.12
N GLN A 69 -22.11 1.81 23.13
CA GLN A 69 -20.98 2.55 23.69
C GLN A 69 -19.98 3.01 22.63
N THR A 70 -19.84 2.28 21.54
CA THR A 70 -18.82 2.52 20.51
C THR A 70 -19.39 2.47 19.10
N THR A 71 -18.79 3.27 18.22
CA THR A 71 -19.00 3.20 16.79
C THR A 71 -17.65 2.91 16.10
N THR A 72 -17.59 1.81 15.37
CA THR A 72 -16.42 1.48 14.54
C THR A 72 -16.65 2.00 13.13
N THR A 73 -15.78 2.89 12.70
CA THR A 73 -15.80 3.46 11.35
C THR A 73 -14.64 2.89 10.54
N ARG A 74 -14.90 2.44 9.31
CA ARG A 74 -13.88 2.07 8.34
C ARG A 74 -13.68 3.19 7.34
N ILE A 75 -12.42 3.60 7.19
CA ILE A 75 -11.99 4.62 6.24
C ILE A 75 -11.28 3.90 5.09
N TYR A 76 -11.80 4.06 3.88
CA TYR A 76 -11.26 3.51 2.65
C TYR A 76 -10.52 4.62 1.90
N SER A 77 -9.21 4.49 1.77
CA SER A 77 -8.36 5.44 1.07
C SER A 77 -7.77 4.78 -0.17
N PRO A 78 -8.27 5.06 -1.37
CA PRO A 78 -7.61 4.63 -2.60
C PRO A 78 -6.22 5.24 -2.67
N THR A 79 -5.22 4.42 -2.93
CA THR A 79 -3.82 4.80 -2.88
C THR A 79 -3.10 4.31 -4.13
N ARG A 80 -2.33 5.17 -4.76
CA ARG A 80 -1.41 4.83 -5.84
C ARG A 80 -0.06 4.49 -5.25
N LEU A 81 0.50 3.35 -5.64
CA LEU A 81 1.83 2.91 -5.26
C LEU A 81 2.70 2.89 -6.51
N ARG A 82 3.88 3.50 -6.44
CA ARG A 82 4.87 3.49 -7.49
C ARG A 82 6.10 2.72 -7.06
N PHE A 83 6.41 1.65 -7.77
CA PHE A 83 7.58 0.81 -7.53
C PHE A 83 8.64 1.04 -8.60
N ARG A 84 9.89 1.13 -8.20
CA ARG A 84 11.03 1.00 -9.10
C ARG A 84 11.45 -0.47 -9.14
N VAL A 85 11.55 -1.00 -10.34
CA VAL A 85 12.08 -2.34 -10.60
C VAL A 85 13.37 -2.18 -11.38
N GLY A 86 14.45 -2.71 -10.85
CA GLY A 86 15.71 -2.82 -11.57
C GLY A 86 16.01 -4.28 -11.79
N ILE A 87 16.45 -4.63 -12.99
CA ILE A 87 16.69 -6.00 -13.43
C ILE A 87 18.13 -6.11 -13.87
N VAL A 88 18.77 -7.15 -13.39
CA VAL A 88 20.03 -7.67 -13.91
C VAL A 88 19.69 -8.96 -14.63
N ASP A 89 19.77 -8.95 -15.94
CA ASP A 89 19.39 -10.08 -16.80
C ASP A 89 20.32 -10.17 -18.00
N THR A 90 21.00 -11.30 -18.12
CA THR A 90 21.94 -11.56 -19.18
C THR A 90 21.26 -11.63 -20.56
N ASN A 91 20.01 -12.04 -20.61
CA ASN A 91 19.26 -12.28 -21.85
C ASN A 91 18.28 -11.15 -22.22
N GLY A 92 18.01 -10.21 -21.33
CA GLY A 92 17.07 -9.11 -21.54
C GLY A 92 15.59 -9.51 -21.66
N LEU A 93 15.26 -10.77 -21.39
CA LEU A 93 13.90 -11.29 -21.57
C LEU A 93 12.97 -11.02 -20.37
N ALA A 94 13.54 -10.89 -19.17
CA ALA A 94 12.74 -10.72 -17.95
C ALA A 94 11.95 -9.41 -17.97
N SER A 95 12.54 -8.32 -18.40
CA SER A 95 11.87 -7.03 -18.52
C SER A 95 10.71 -7.05 -19.50
N ALA A 96 10.89 -7.69 -20.66
CA ALA A 96 9.84 -7.86 -21.66
C ALA A 96 8.68 -8.71 -21.10
N LYS A 97 8.99 -9.82 -20.41
CA LYS A 97 7.96 -10.64 -19.75
C LYS A 97 7.15 -9.82 -18.74
N ILE A 98 7.81 -9.05 -17.88
CA ILE A 98 7.15 -8.22 -16.87
C ILE A 98 6.25 -7.19 -17.54
N MET A 99 6.69 -6.51 -18.59
CA MET A 99 5.88 -5.50 -19.29
C MET A 99 4.61 -6.07 -19.93
N HIS A 100 4.67 -7.29 -20.44
CA HIS A 100 3.57 -7.87 -21.24
C HIS A 100 2.70 -8.87 -20.47
N SER A 101 3.06 -9.28 -19.26
CA SER A 101 2.34 -10.34 -18.55
C SER A 101 1.15 -9.86 -17.70
N TRP A 102 0.93 -8.55 -17.57
CA TRP A 102 -0.14 -8.00 -16.69
C TRP A 102 -1.55 -8.44 -17.07
N THR A 103 -1.79 -8.80 -18.32
CA THR A 103 -3.09 -9.24 -18.82
C THR A 103 -3.32 -10.75 -18.73
N THR A 104 -2.31 -11.51 -18.26
CA THR A 104 -2.44 -12.97 -18.12
C THR A 104 -3.40 -13.34 -17.00
N GLU A 105 -4.07 -14.50 -17.11
CA GLU A 105 -5.01 -14.96 -16.08
C GLU A 105 -4.35 -15.14 -14.71
N ALA A 106 -3.11 -15.63 -14.68
CA ALA A 106 -2.35 -15.77 -13.44
C ALA A 106 -2.15 -14.42 -12.74
N MET A 107 -1.81 -13.36 -13.49
CA MET A 107 -1.64 -12.03 -12.94
C MET A 107 -2.96 -11.40 -12.51
N LYS A 108 -4.04 -11.59 -13.27
CA LYS A 108 -5.37 -11.13 -12.86
C LYS A 108 -5.80 -11.78 -11.54
N ALA A 109 -5.60 -13.09 -11.38
CA ALA A 109 -5.91 -13.79 -10.14
C ALA A 109 -5.11 -13.24 -8.96
N LEU A 110 -3.80 -13.01 -9.13
CA LEU A 110 -2.95 -12.43 -8.09
C LEU A 110 -3.35 -10.99 -7.75
N MET A 111 -3.70 -10.17 -8.72
CA MET A 111 -4.18 -8.80 -8.50
C MET A 111 -5.48 -8.77 -7.67
N ILE A 112 -6.42 -9.66 -7.98
CA ILE A 112 -7.66 -9.80 -7.21
C ILE A 112 -7.36 -10.25 -5.78
N GLN A 113 -6.52 -11.27 -5.61
CA GLN A 113 -6.15 -11.80 -4.29
C GLN A 113 -5.44 -10.76 -3.42
N SER A 114 -4.53 -9.98 -3.99
CA SER A 114 -3.78 -8.94 -3.30
C SER A 114 -4.53 -7.62 -3.15
N LYS A 115 -5.71 -7.50 -3.78
CA LYS A 115 -6.48 -6.25 -3.87
C LYS A 115 -5.67 -5.09 -4.45
N MET A 116 -4.82 -5.40 -5.43
CA MET A 116 -4.04 -4.42 -6.20
C MET A 116 -4.51 -4.42 -7.65
N GLY A 117 -4.61 -3.25 -8.24
CA GLY A 117 -4.92 -3.07 -9.66
C GLY A 117 -3.74 -2.43 -10.41
N PHE A 118 -3.41 -2.96 -11.58
CA PHE A 118 -2.38 -2.39 -12.44
C PHE A 118 -2.85 -1.08 -13.08
N ILE A 119 -1.97 -0.07 -13.11
CA ILE A 119 -2.21 1.21 -13.79
C ILE A 119 -1.36 1.28 -15.07
N LYS A 120 -0.05 1.27 -14.89
CA LYS A 120 0.91 1.37 -15.99
C LYS A 120 2.28 0.83 -15.60
N CYS A 121 3.06 0.59 -16.64
CA CYS A 121 4.49 0.36 -16.56
C CYS A 121 5.20 1.41 -17.43
N ASP A 122 6.19 2.08 -16.87
CA ASP A 122 6.99 3.04 -17.61
C ASP A 122 7.90 2.32 -18.63
N PRO A 123 8.36 3.00 -19.69
CA PRO A 123 9.33 2.44 -20.61
C PRO A 123 10.60 1.96 -19.92
N ILE A 124 11.19 0.90 -20.46
CA ILE A 124 12.46 0.35 -19.95
C ILE A 124 13.59 1.31 -20.26
N SER A 125 14.35 1.69 -19.24
CA SER A 125 15.65 2.34 -19.40
C SER A 125 16.76 1.30 -19.27
N THR A 126 17.69 1.29 -20.21
CA THR A 126 18.88 0.43 -20.12
C THR A 126 20.04 1.24 -19.57
N GLU A 127 20.58 0.78 -18.46
CA GLU A 127 21.74 1.36 -17.81
C GLU A 127 22.86 0.29 -17.81
N THR A 128 23.95 0.56 -18.50
CA THR A 128 25.09 -0.34 -18.48
C THR A 128 26.09 0.16 -17.46
N ALA A 129 26.41 -0.65 -16.46
CA ALA A 129 27.42 -0.34 -15.47
C ALA A 129 28.64 -1.23 -15.66
N LYS A 130 29.83 -0.63 -15.59
CA LYS A 130 31.08 -1.38 -15.53
C LYS A 130 31.38 -1.70 -14.07
N LEU A 131 31.35 -2.98 -13.73
CA LEU A 131 31.76 -3.49 -12.43
C LEU A 131 33.14 -4.13 -12.55
N GLU A 132 34.14 -3.50 -11.95
CA GLU A 132 35.53 -3.97 -11.92
C GLU A 132 36.10 -4.49 -13.27
N LYS A 133 35.78 -5.72 -13.65
CA LYS A 133 36.28 -6.38 -14.87
C LYS A 133 35.19 -6.72 -15.90
N GLU A 134 33.90 -6.65 -15.53
CA GLU A 134 32.80 -7.07 -16.38
C GLU A 134 31.74 -5.97 -16.57
N TRP A 135 31.11 -5.98 -17.75
CA TRP A 135 29.96 -5.12 -18.03
C TRP A 135 28.68 -5.80 -17.56
N GLU A 136 27.92 -5.13 -16.73
CA GLU A 136 26.60 -5.60 -16.28
C GLU A 136 25.51 -4.77 -16.94
N THR A 137 24.67 -5.41 -17.73
CA THR A 137 23.51 -4.76 -18.30
C THR A 137 22.41 -4.68 -17.24
N ARG A 138 22.02 -3.48 -16.91
CA ARG A 138 20.91 -3.18 -15.99
C ARG A 138 19.77 -2.55 -16.75
N GLN A 139 18.59 -3.03 -16.49
CA GLN A 139 17.35 -2.45 -17.00
C GLN A 139 16.52 -1.96 -15.83
N GLY A 140 15.89 -0.80 -15.99
CA GLY A 140 15.08 -0.23 -14.94
C GLY A 140 13.81 0.40 -15.49
N PHE A 141 12.70 0.24 -14.78
CA PHE A 141 11.41 0.87 -15.08
C PHE A 141 10.59 1.04 -13.81
N SER A 142 9.53 1.81 -13.88
CA SER A 142 8.61 1.94 -12.76
C SER A 142 7.28 1.29 -13.08
N ILE A 143 6.66 0.72 -12.06
CA ILE A 143 5.33 0.11 -12.11
C ILE A 143 4.43 0.89 -11.16
N GLU A 144 3.27 1.30 -11.66
CA GLU A 144 2.24 1.92 -10.85
C GLU A 144 1.05 0.98 -10.69
N VAL A 145 0.59 0.86 -9.44
CA VAL A 145 -0.57 0.05 -9.08
C VAL A 145 -1.49 0.82 -8.13
N TYR A 146 -2.78 0.49 -8.15
CA TYR A 146 -3.74 0.95 -7.15
C TYR A 146 -3.89 -0.08 -6.04
N LYS A 147 -4.05 0.42 -4.82
CA LYS A 147 -4.48 -0.35 -3.66
C LYS A 147 -5.40 0.50 -2.78
N THR A 148 -6.45 -0.09 -2.24
CA THR A 148 -7.25 0.59 -1.23
C THR A 148 -6.69 0.28 0.15
N ARG A 149 -6.27 1.30 0.87
CA ARG A 149 -5.95 1.23 2.30
C ARG A 149 -7.24 1.25 3.10
N VAL A 150 -7.30 0.41 4.11
CA VAL A 150 -8.45 0.38 5.03
C VAL A 150 -7.94 0.66 6.43
N PHE A 151 -8.47 1.69 7.05
CA PHE A 151 -8.19 2.06 8.43
C PHE A 151 -9.47 1.87 9.24
N GLU A 152 -9.33 1.42 10.47
CA GLU A 152 -10.44 1.31 11.42
C GLU A 152 -10.23 2.32 12.55
N GLU A 153 -11.27 3.08 12.83
CA GLU A 153 -11.34 4.03 13.92
C GLU A 153 -12.51 3.64 14.81
N VAL A 154 -12.24 3.52 16.10
CA VAL A 154 -13.26 3.26 17.11
C VAL A 154 -13.48 4.54 17.90
N VAL A 155 -14.70 5.06 17.84
CA VAL A 155 -15.11 6.28 18.54
C VAL A 155 -16.12 5.92 19.60
N ASN A 156 -15.94 6.45 20.82
CA ASN A 156 -16.91 6.28 21.88
C ASN A 156 -18.16 7.10 21.56
N ASN A 157 -19.32 6.49 21.70
CA ASN A 157 -20.58 7.16 21.53
C ASN A 157 -20.84 8.12 22.71
N ILE A 158 -21.50 9.25 22.44
CA ILE A 158 -22.03 10.08 23.49
C ILE A 158 -23.24 9.36 24.05
N THR A 159 -23.13 8.83 25.27
CA THR A 159 -24.18 8.06 25.92
C THR A 159 -25.09 8.95 26.76
N SER A 160 -24.61 10.13 27.15
CA SER A 160 -25.42 11.13 27.88
C SER A 160 -24.92 12.53 27.58
N LEU A 161 -25.81 13.47 27.50
CA LEU A 161 -25.49 14.88 27.34
C LEU A 161 -26.21 15.65 28.46
N GLU A 162 -25.45 16.32 29.31
CA GLU A 162 -25.99 17.23 30.31
C GLU A 162 -25.79 18.66 29.80
N ILE A 163 -26.89 19.37 29.62
CA ILE A 163 -26.89 20.78 29.26
C ILE A 163 -27.43 21.57 30.43
N SER A 164 -26.59 22.41 31.01
CA SER A 164 -26.97 23.34 32.01
C SER A 164 -26.85 24.78 31.50
N GLY A 165 -27.85 25.55 31.70
CA GLY A 165 -27.88 26.96 31.35
C GLY A 165 -28.80 27.73 32.27
N GLY A 166 -28.68 29.05 32.23
CA GLY A 166 -29.54 29.91 32.98
C GLY A 166 -29.86 31.19 32.18
N TYR A 167 -31.01 31.73 32.41
CA TYR A 167 -31.32 33.05 31.92
C TYR A 167 -31.80 33.93 33.09
N ALA A 168 -31.54 35.21 33.00
CA ALA A 168 -31.97 36.20 34.00
C ALA A 168 -33.09 37.05 33.42
N GLU A 169 -34.13 37.21 34.18
CA GLU A 169 -35.22 38.15 33.88
C GLU A 169 -35.38 39.08 35.07
N GLY A 170 -34.88 40.31 34.91
CA GLY A 170 -34.74 41.24 36.02
C GLY A 170 -33.77 40.75 37.09
N GLU A 171 -34.23 40.65 38.35
CA GLU A 171 -33.43 40.14 39.48
C GLU A 171 -33.52 38.61 39.66
N ASN A 172 -34.32 37.92 38.83
CA ASN A 172 -34.53 36.46 38.94
C ASN A 172 -33.62 35.71 37.98
N LEU A 173 -32.88 34.69 38.51
CA LEU A 173 -32.09 33.75 37.76
C LEU A 173 -32.84 32.41 37.64
N TYR A 174 -33.07 31.96 36.41
CA TYR A 174 -33.69 30.68 36.11
C TYR A 174 -32.63 29.70 35.59
N LEU A 175 -32.44 28.57 36.29
CA LEU A 175 -31.53 27.51 35.89
C LEU A 175 -32.28 26.42 35.10
N LEU A 176 -31.78 26.06 33.94
CA LEU A 176 -32.32 25.01 33.10
C LEU A 176 -31.30 23.87 33.02
N ASN A 177 -31.70 22.68 33.41
CA ASN A 177 -30.92 21.46 33.28
C ASN A 177 -31.70 20.47 32.40
N PHE A 178 -31.02 20.03 31.32
CA PHE A 178 -31.56 19.02 30.43
C PHE A 178 -30.63 17.84 30.44
N ASN A 179 -31.12 16.66 30.77
CA ASN A 179 -30.43 15.39 30.64
C ASN A 179 -31.08 14.62 29.50
N ILE A 180 -30.23 14.22 28.51
CA ILE A 180 -30.63 13.33 27.42
C ILE A 180 -29.89 12.00 27.67
N ASN A 181 -30.65 10.96 27.97
CA ASN A 181 -30.17 9.59 28.17
C ASN A 181 -30.38 8.77 26.91
#